data_0f938d8ab3cf99bb855d675228df2f11
#
_entry.id   0f938d8ab3cf99bb855d675228df2f11
#
_cell.length_a   1.000
_cell.length_b   1.000
_cell.length_c   1.000
_cell.angle_alpha   90.00
_cell.angle_beta   90.00
_cell.angle_gamma   90.00
#
_symmetry.space_group_name_H-M   'P 1'
#
loop_
_entity.id
_entity.type
_entity.pdbx_description
1 polymer ?
#
loop_
_entity_poly.entity_id
_entity_poly.type
_entity_poly.pdbx_seq_one_letter_code
_entity_poly.pdbx_strand_id
1 'polypeptide(L)'
;MEGIIKFFWATWEQRTDYGPFHLISLAIMVGLIVLIFIFGREKKVSDRAFRIIAIGVSLLLILFEVYKEIVFAYDPATNTWSYPWHAFPFQFCSTPMYILLIAGIAKPGKVREFCCDFLGTFGLLAGLLVMLMPGDVFHTTSVGVSIQTMVHHGLMVVMGVFVWVSGRAKPKFSSAFKALAVFSILVAIAFALNEIVVATGVNNGQFFNCFYISRHYPCVLPVFEVIYTKVPYVAFVLIYFAGFTLGAILLTLIIMGIAWICRKIANKGVNDDTHVNGTRIKY
;
A
#
# COMPACT_ATOMS: atom_id res chain seq x y z
N MET A 1 13.67 -9.22 -31.04
CA MET A 1 12.57 -9.73 -30.20
C MET A 1 13.10 -10.63 -29.09
N GLU A 2 13.96 -11.62 -29.39
CA GLU A 2 14.52 -12.55 -28.41
C GLU A 2 15.23 -11.89 -27.21
N GLY A 3 16.03 -10.85 -27.42
CA GLY A 3 16.69 -10.11 -26.34
C GLY A 3 15.74 -9.40 -25.39
N ILE A 4 14.61 -8.89 -25.89
CA ILE A 4 13.56 -8.25 -25.09
C ILE A 4 12.86 -9.29 -24.22
N ILE A 5 12.50 -10.45 -24.80
CA ILE A 5 11.89 -11.56 -24.06
C ILE A 5 12.84 -12.02 -22.95
N LYS A 6 14.12 -12.25 -23.28
CA LYS A 6 15.13 -12.66 -22.32
C LYS A 6 15.28 -11.67 -21.14
N PHE A 7 15.14 -10.38 -21.40
CA PHE A 7 15.20 -9.35 -20.35
C PHE A 7 13.95 -9.34 -19.46
N PHE A 8 12.75 -9.30 -20.06
CA PHE A 8 11.49 -9.15 -19.30
C PHE A 8 11.03 -10.45 -18.61
N TRP A 9 11.40 -11.61 -19.14
CA TRP A 9 11.08 -12.93 -18.55
C TRP A 9 12.31 -13.59 -17.89
N ALA A 10 13.31 -12.80 -17.52
CA ALA A 10 14.45 -13.32 -16.77
C ALA A 10 13.99 -13.96 -15.45
N THR A 11 14.58 -15.10 -15.12
CA THR A 11 14.30 -15.84 -13.89
C THR A 11 15.54 -15.94 -13.02
N TRP A 12 15.33 -16.10 -11.74
CA TRP A 12 16.35 -16.39 -10.75
C TRP A 12 15.83 -17.45 -9.76
N GLU A 13 16.66 -17.90 -8.85
CA GLU A 13 16.19 -18.76 -7.76
C GLU A 13 15.14 -18.05 -6.90
N GLN A 14 14.19 -18.84 -6.37
CA GLN A 14 13.16 -18.30 -5.49
C GLN A 14 13.78 -17.51 -4.34
N ARG A 15 13.25 -16.32 -4.08
CA ARG A 15 13.73 -15.47 -3.00
C ARG A 15 13.28 -16.00 -1.65
N THR A 16 14.09 -15.74 -0.63
CA THR A 16 13.81 -16.12 0.75
C THR A 16 13.49 -14.88 1.58
N ASP A 17 12.60 -15.05 2.53
CA ASP A 17 12.31 -14.03 3.53
C ASP A 17 13.59 -13.64 4.25
N TYR A 18 13.81 -12.33 4.38
CA TYR A 18 15.02 -11.75 4.98
C TYR A 18 16.35 -12.14 4.31
N GLY A 19 16.30 -12.71 3.10
CA GLY A 19 17.48 -12.87 2.25
C GLY A 19 18.02 -11.54 1.73
N PRO A 20 19.19 -11.52 1.05
CA PRO A 20 19.85 -10.28 0.62
C PRO A 20 18.95 -9.34 -0.20
N PHE A 21 18.16 -9.89 -1.12
CA PHE A 21 17.24 -9.09 -1.95
C PHE A 21 16.18 -8.40 -1.10
N HIS A 22 15.57 -9.10 -0.16
CA HIS A 22 14.56 -8.53 0.75
C HIS A 22 15.17 -7.47 1.66
N LEU A 23 16.33 -7.75 2.29
CA LEU A 23 17.01 -6.78 3.17
C LEU A 23 17.43 -5.50 2.43
N ILE A 24 17.90 -5.60 1.18
CA ILE A 24 18.20 -4.44 0.35
C ILE A 24 16.93 -3.64 0.08
N SER A 25 15.82 -4.31 -0.25
CA SER A 25 14.53 -3.65 -0.48
C SER A 25 14.04 -2.90 0.76
N LEU A 26 14.14 -3.52 1.94
CA LEU A 26 13.83 -2.88 3.22
C LEU A 26 14.74 -1.68 3.51
N ALA A 27 16.05 -1.81 3.25
CA ALA A 27 17.01 -0.71 3.45
C ALA A 27 16.70 0.49 2.54
N ILE A 28 16.35 0.25 1.27
CA ILE A 28 15.91 1.30 0.33
C ILE A 28 14.63 1.97 0.84
N MET A 29 13.63 1.20 1.25
CA MET A 29 12.38 1.72 1.80
C MET A 29 12.64 2.62 3.02
N VAL A 30 13.45 2.16 3.99
CA VAL A 30 13.82 2.93 5.17
C VAL A 30 14.59 4.19 4.78
N GLY A 31 15.54 4.12 3.84
CA GLY A 31 16.26 5.28 3.32
C GLY A 31 15.32 6.33 2.73
N LEU A 32 14.32 5.92 1.94
CA LEU A 32 13.30 6.82 1.40
C LEU A 32 12.44 7.46 2.51
N ILE A 33 12.09 6.70 3.54
CA ILE A 33 11.36 7.22 4.71
C ILE A 33 12.19 8.29 5.43
N VAL A 34 13.49 8.06 5.63
CA VAL A 34 14.41 9.05 6.23
C VAL A 34 14.44 10.34 5.38
N LEU A 35 14.54 10.21 4.06
CA LEU A 35 14.48 11.38 3.16
C LEU A 35 13.15 12.14 3.28
N ILE A 36 12.03 11.44 3.45
CA ILE A 36 10.72 12.08 3.69
C ILE A 36 10.74 12.88 5.01
N PHE A 37 11.33 12.37 6.09
CA PHE A 37 11.43 13.13 7.33
C PHE A 37 12.33 14.36 7.22
N ILE A 38 13.32 14.34 6.33
CA ILE A 38 14.22 15.48 6.09
C ILE A 38 13.56 16.52 5.18
N PHE A 39 12.96 16.10 4.07
CA PHE A 39 12.50 16.98 2.99
C PHE A 39 10.97 17.07 2.87
N GLY A 40 10.24 16.07 3.35
CA GLY A 40 8.80 15.90 3.14
C GLY A 40 7.90 16.60 4.15
N ARG A 41 8.44 17.38 5.10
CA ARG A 41 7.65 18.04 6.16
C ARG A 41 6.65 19.05 5.59
N GLU A 42 5.51 19.23 6.26
CA GLU A 42 4.37 20.08 5.85
C GLU A 42 4.79 21.48 5.35
N LYS A 43 5.71 22.13 6.05
CA LYS A 43 6.20 23.48 5.68
C LYS A 43 7.12 23.50 4.45
N LYS A 44 7.60 22.31 3.98
CA LYS A 44 8.53 22.20 2.85
C LYS A 44 7.87 21.72 1.57
N VAL A 45 6.72 21.04 1.65
CA VAL A 45 6.03 20.43 0.52
C VAL A 45 4.88 21.33 0.06
N SER A 46 5.07 22.03 -1.05
CA SER A 46 4.00 22.79 -1.69
C SER A 46 2.89 21.88 -2.23
N ASP A 47 1.71 22.42 -2.51
CA ASP A 47 0.62 21.66 -3.13
C ASP A 47 1.02 21.10 -4.50
N ARG A 48 1.72 21.91 -5.30
CA ARG A 48 2.23 21.47 -6.61
C ARG A 48 3.21 20.31 -6.49
N ALA A 49 4.15 20.37 -5.53
CA ALA A 49 5.11 19.29 -5.29
C ALA A 49 4.40 18.01 -4.85
N PHE A 50 3.44 18.08 -3.92
CA PHE A 50 2.64 16.94 -3.52
C PHE A 50 1.94 16.29 -4.72
N ARG A 51 1.28 17.06 -5.56
CA ARG A 51 0.57 16.56 -6.75
C ARG A 51 1.52 15.87 -7.73
N ILE A 52 2.67 16.47 -8.02
CA ILE A 52 3.67 15.90 -8.93
C ILE A 52 4.18 14.56 -8.38
N ILE A 53 4.53 14.51 -7.09
CA ILE A 53 5.00 13.27 -6.44
C ILE A 53 3.91 12.20 -6.46
N ALA A 54 2.68 12.54 -6.04
CA ALA A 54 1.58 11.58 -5.97
C ALA A 54 1.22 11.02 -7.35
N ILE A 55 1.10 11.87 -8.38
CA ILE A 55 0.81 11.43 -9.75
C ILE A 55 1.99 10.63 -10.30
N GLY A 56 3.22 11.10 -10.15
CA GLY A 56 4.42 10.42 -10.66
C GLY A 56 4.60 9.03 -10.07
N VAL A 57 4.46 8.89 -8.74
CA VAL A 57 4.54 7.58 -8.07
C VAL A 57 3.37 6.69 -8.48
N SER A 58 2.15 7.22 -8.56
CA SER A 58 1.00 6.44 -9.01
C SER A 58 1.19 5.90 -10.43
N LEU A 59 1.63 6.73 -11.38
CA LEU A 59 1.88 6.31 -12.76
C LEU A 59 3.00 5.26 -12.83
N LEU A 60 4.04 5.39 -12.01
CA LEU A 60 5.10 4.38 -11.90
C LEU A 60 4.52 3.04 -11.42
N LEU A 61 3.67 3.05 -10.38
CA LEU A 61 3.04 1.84 -9.87
C LEU A 61 2.10 1.19 -10.90
N ILE A 62 1.32 2.01 -11.63
CA ILE A 62 0.45 1.53 -12.72
C ILE A 62 1.29 0.91 -13.84
N LEU A 63 2.41 1.52 -14.22
CA LEU A 63 3.32 0.97 -15.24
C LEU A 63 3.89 -0.38 -14.80
N PHE A 64 4.31 -0.52 -13.55
CA PHE A 64 4.76 -1.80 -13.01
C PHE A 64 3.65 -2.85 -12.94
N GLU A 65 2.42 -2.43 -12.65
CA GLU A 65 1.28 -3.32 -12.66
C GLU A 65 0.99 -3.84 -14.08
N VAL A 66 1.00 -2.95 -15.08
CA VAL A 66 0.88 -3.34 -16.51
C VAL A 66 1.98 -4.30 -16.92
N TYR A 67 3.23 -4.05 -16.47
CA TYR A 67 4.34 -4.96 -16.71
C TYR A 67 4.07 -6.36 -16.13
N LYS A 68 3.61 -6.44 -14.87
CA LYS A 68 3.26 -7.71 -14.21
C LYS A 68 2.17 -8.46 -14.99
N GLU A 69 1.10 -7.76 -15.40
CA GLU A 69 0.02 -8.34 -16.18
C GLU A 69 0.54 -8.93 -17.52
N ILE A 70 1.43 -8.22 -18.22
CA ILE A 70 2.03 -8.70 -19.48
C ILE A 70 2.88 -9.95 -19.22
N VAL A 71 3.72 -9.94 -18.18
CA VAL A 71 4.60 -11.08 -17.86
C VAL A 71 3.79 -12.32 -17.49
N PHE A 72 2.69 -12.16 -16.78
CA PHE A 72 1.84 -13.29 -16.40
C PHE A 72 0.90 -13.75 -17.53
N ALA A 73 0.54 -12.86 -18.46
CA ALA A 73 -0.36 -13.18 -19.57
C ALA A 73 0.34 -13.89 -20.74
N TYR A 74 1.62 -13.62 -20.97
CA TYR A 74 2.36 -14.16 -22.11
C TYR A 74 3.31 -15.26 -21.69
N ASP A 75 3.13 -16.45 -22.28
CA ASP A 75 4.07 -17.56 -22.17
C ASP A 75 5.03 -17.57 -23.37
N PRO A 76 6.30 -17.20 -23.18
CA PRO A 76 7.28 -17.15 -24.28
C PRO A 76 7.67 -18.55 -24.79
N ALA A 77 7.47 -19.63 -24.02
CA ALA A 77 7.81 -20.99 -24.43
C ALA A 77 6.82 -21.54 -25.45
N THR A 78 5.54 -21.22 -25.28
CA THR A 78 4.45 -21.67 -26.17
C THR A 78 4.01 -20.58 -27.14
N ASN A 79 4.49 -19.35 -27.00
CA ASN A 79 4.08 -18.15 -27.75
C ASN A 79 2.56 -17.92 -27.66
N THR A 80 1.98 -18.12 -26.48
CA THR A 80 0.54 -18.00 -26.25
C THR A 80 0.23 -16.89 -25.25
N TRP A 81 -0.98 -16.32 -25.37
CA TRP A 81 -1.52 -15.32 -24.47
C TRP A 81 -2.72 -15.90 -23.72
N SER A 82 -2.72 -15.75 -22.41
CA SER A 82 -3.85 -16.10 -21.55
C SER A 82 -3.94 -15.10 -20.41
N TYR A 83 -5.07 -14.41 -20.28
CA TYR A 83 -5.20 -13.38 -19.23
C TYR A 83 -5.15 -14.01 -17.83
N PRO A 84 -4.27 -13.54 -16.93
CA PRO A 84 -4.09 -14.11 -15.61
C PRO A 84 -5.14 -13.55 -14.63
N TRP A 85 -6.36 -14.07 -14.65
CA TRP A 85 -7.48 -13.58 -13.84
C TRP A 85 -7.16 -13.47 -12.33
N HIS A 86 -6.29 -14.33 -11.81
CA HIS A 86 -5.82 -14.28 -10.42
C HIS A 86 -5.00 -13.02 -10.08
N ALA A 87 -4.36 -12.43 -11.10
CA ALA A 87 -3.51 -11.25 -10.97
C ALA A 87 -4.24 -9.93 -11.26
N PHE A 88 -5.56 -9.99 -11.53
CA PHE A 88 -6.36 -8.80 -11.85
C PHE A 88 -6.05 -7.62 -10.93
N PRO A 89 -5.82 -6.41 -11.47
CA PRO A 89 -5.21 -5.30 -10.75
C PRO A 89 -6.20 -4.57 -9.82
N PHE A 90 -7.01 -5.32 -9.09
CA PHE A 90 -7.92 -4.81 -8.07
C PHE A 90 -7.86 -5.65 -6.79
N GLN A 91 -6.66 -5.97 -6.35
CA GLN A 91 -6.42 -6.51 -5.01
C GLN A 91 -6.28 -5.36 -4.01
N PHE A 92 -6.43 -5.65 -2.72
CA PHE A 92 -6.29 -4.64 -1.66
C PHE A 92 -4.95 -3.88 -1.76
N CYS A 93 -3.85 -4.58 -2.08
CA CYS A 93 -2.54 -3.97 -2.28
C CYS A 93 -2.42 -3.18 -3.59
N SER A 94 -3.22 -3.46 -4.63
CA SER A 94 -3.18 -2.71 -5.89
C SER A 94 -3.98 -1.39 -5.81
N THR A 95 -5.04 -1.33 -4.98
CA THR A 95 -5.92 -0.16 -4.93
C THR A 95 -5.24 1.13 -4.47
N PRO A 96 -4.21 1.15 -3.60
CA PRO A 96 -3.52 2.38 -3.23
C PRO A 96 -2.93 3.16 -4.41
N MET A 97 -2.53 2.51 -5.51
CA MET A 97 -2.02 3.24 -6.69
C MET A 97 -3.11 4.11 -7.32
N TYR A 98 -4.35 3.65 -7.40
CA TYR A 98 -5.49 4.43 -7.94
C TYR A 98 -5.89 5.55 -6.97
N ILE A 99 -5.95 5.26 -5.67
CA ILE A 99 -6.27 6.26 -4.65
C ILE A 99 -5.21 7.36 -4.61
N LEU A 100 -3.93 7.01 -4.82
CA LEU A 100 -2.83 7.98 -4.91
C LEU A 100 -2.97 8.87 -6.14
N LEU A 101 -3.39 8.33 -7.29
CA LEU A 101 -3.69 9.12 -8.49
C LEU A 101 -4.81 10.11 -8.22
N ILE A 102 -5.90 9.65 -7.61
CA ILE A 102 -7.04 10.51 -7.24
C ILE A 102 -6.58 11.61 -6.28
N ALA A 103 -5.77 11.29 -5.26
CA ALA A 103 -5.23 12.26 -4.32
C ALA A 103 -4.36 13.33 -5.02
N GLY A 104 -3.58 12.93 -6.03
CA GLY A 104 -2.74 13.83 -6.82
C GLY A 104 -3.53 14.75 -7.76
N ILE A 105 -4.59 14.25 -8.38
CA ILE A 105 -5.42 15.00 -9.35
C ILE A 105 -6.43 15.90 -8.63
N ALA A 106 -7.05 15.41 -7.55
CA ALA A 106 -8.08 16.14 -6.83
C ALA A 106 -7.56 17.48 -6.28
N LYS A 107 -8.41 18.50 -6.29
CA LYS A 107 -8.13 19.78 -5.62
C LYS A 107 -8.10 19.58 -4.09
N PRO A 108 -7.40 20.46 -3.32
CA PRO A 108 -7.50 20.46 -1.87
C PRO A 108 -8.97 20.48 -1.43
N GLY A 109 -9.35 19.50 -0.57
CA GLY A 109 -10.73 19.35 -0.14
C GLY A 109 -10.99 17.91 0.35
N LYS A 110 -12.26 17.60 0.63
CA LYS A 110 -12.69 16.34 1.24
C LYS A 110 -12.20 15.09 0.47
N VAL A 111 -12.32 15.07 -0.86
CA VAL A 111 -11.90 13.90 -1.67
C VAL A 111 -10.43 13.60 -1.44
N ARG A 112 -9.55 14.60 -1.58
CA ARG A 112 -8.11 14.42 -1.34
C ARG A 112 -7.82 14.00 0.10
N GLU A 113 -8.51 14.61 1.06
CA GLU A 113 -8.35 14.28 2.49
C GLU A 113 -8.68 12.81 2.77
N PHE A 114 -9.81 12.31 2.28
CA PHE A 114 -10.20 10.90 2.43
C PHE A 114 -9.20 9.96 1.76
N CYS A 115 -8.73 10.29 0.56
CA CYS A 115 -7.69 9.52 -0.13
C CYS A 115 -6.39 9.50 0.66
N CYS A 116 -5.91 10.64 1.17
CA CYS A 116 -4.69 10.71 1.96
C CYS A 116 -4.83 9.95 3.30
N ASP A 117 -5.98 10.04 3.96
CA ASP A 117 -6.26 9.28 5.17
C ASP A 117 -6.25 7.77 4.89
N PHE A 118 -6.82 7.30 3.76
CA PHE A 118 -6.74 5.90 3.33
C PHE A 118 -5.31 5.45 3.05
N LEU A 119 -4.54 6.24 2.31
CA LEU A 119 -3.13 5.93 2.00
C LEU A 119 -2.27 5.84 3.27
N GLY A 120 -2.49 6.75 4.22
CA GLY A 120 -1.75 6.80 5.48
C GLY A 120 -2.18 5.74 6.50
N THR A 121 -3.26 5.00 6.27
CA THR A 121 -3.76 3.97 7.18
C THR A 121 -3.82 2.61 6.48
N PHE A 122 -4.86 2.31 5.72
CA PHE A 122 -5.04 1.02 5.04
C PHE A 122 -3.93 0.75 4.02
N GLY A 123 -3.54 1.75 3.21
CA GLY A 123 -2.44 1.62 2.24
C GLY A 123 -1.10 1.36 2.93
N LEU A 124 -0.80 2.11 3.98
CA LEU A 124 0.40 1.92 4.79
C LEU A 124 0.40 0.55 5.48
N LEU A 125 -0.72 0.13 6.05
CA LEU A 125 -0.87 -1.18 6.69
C LEU A 125 -0.60 -2.32 5.70
N ALA A 126 -1.26 -2.29 4.53
CA ALA A 126 -1.09 -3.31 3.50
C ALA A 126 0.36 -3.38 2.99
N GLY A 127 0.99 -2.22 2.74
CA GLY A 127 2.40 -2.17 2.36
C GLY A 127 3.33 -2.74 3.43
N LEU A 128 3.12 -2.38 4.71
CA LEU A 128 3.91 -2.88 5.83
C LEU A 128 3.78 -4.40 6.01
N LEU A 129 2.57 -4.95 5.90
CA LEU A 129 2.35 -6.39 6.03
C LEU A 129 3.16 -7.16 5.00
N VAL A 130 3.13 -6.77 3.73
CA VAL A 130 3.91 -7.45 2.68
C VAL A 130 5.40 -7.18 2.82
N MET A 131 5.83 -5.96 3.15
CA MET A 131 7.26 -5.65 3.32
C MET A 131 7.88 -6.35 4.52
N LEU A 132 7.10 -6.69 5.54
CA LEU A 132 7.59 -7.40 6.72
C LEU A 132 7.35 -8.90 6.65
N MET A 133 6.39 -9.37 5.84
CA MET A 133 6.02 -10.78 5.71
C MET A 133 5.82 -11.15 4.23
N PRO A 134 6.89 -11.18 3.42
CA PRO A 134 6.78 -11.30 1.96
C PRO A 134 6.52 -12.72 1.46
N GLY A 135 6.36 -13.72 2.34
CA GLY A 135 6.22 -15.12 1.99
C GLY A 135 5.23 -15.40 0.86
N ASP A 136 4.08 -14.70 0.86
CA ASP A 136 3.03 -14.86 -0.17
C ASP A 136 3.43 -14.32 -1.55
N VAL A 137 4.43 -13.46 -1.63
CA VAL A 137 4.84 -12.79 -2.88
C VAL A 137 6.20 -13.25 -3.40
N PHE A 138 6.93 -14.05 -2.62
CA PHE A 138 8.24 -14.58 -3.01
C PHE A 138 8.20 -15.96 -3.67
N HIS A 139 7.03 -16.48 -3.97
CA HIS A 139 6.89 -17.75 -4.70
C HIS A 139 7.20 -17.63 -6.21
N THR A 140 7.31 -16.40 -6.75
CA THR A 140 7.67 -16.19 -8.15
C THR A 140 9.18 -16.27 -8.37
N THR A 141 9.58 -16.91 -9.47
CA THR A 141 10.96 -16.94 -9.95
C THR A 141 11.27 -15.79 -10.92
N SER A 142 10.28 -15.00 -11.35
CA SER A 142 10.48 -13.86 -12.22
C SER A 142 11.26 -12.75 -11.52
N VAL A 143 12.40 -12.34 -12.11
CA VAL A 143 13.22 -11.23 -11.61
C VAL A 143 12.41 -9.93 -11.58
N GLY A 144 11.77 -9.59 -12.69
CA GLY A 144 11.06 -8.34 -12.84
C GLY A 144 9.83 -8.26 -11.94
N VAL A 145 9.05 -9.35 -11.80
CA VAL A 145 7.88 -9.37 -10.91
C VAL A 145 8.30 -9.29 -9.44
N SER A 146 9.42 -9.93 -9.04
CA SER A 146 9.93 -9.79 -7.68
C SER A 146 10.35 -8.36 -7.37
N ILE A 147 11.02 -7.68 -8.31
CA ILE A 147 11.38 -6.25 -8.18
C ILE A 147 10.11 -5.39 -8.13
N GLN A 148 9.16 -5.61 -9.05
CA GLN A 148 7.88 -4.90 -9.08
C GLN A 148 7.17 -5.01 -7.72
N THR A 149 7.08 -6.20 -7.15
CA THR A 149 6.44 -6.46 -5.87
C THR A 149 7.08 -5.64 -4.74
N MET A 150 8.41 -5.66 -4.61
CA MET A 150 9.10 -4.91 -3.55
C MET A 150 9.00 -3.40 -3.74
N VAL A 151 9.10 -2.92 -4.97
CA VAL A 151 8.93 -1.48 -5.29
C VAL A 151 7.48 -1.06 -5.01
N HIS A 152 6.50 -1.86 -5.43
CA HIS A 152 5.08 -1.56 -5.22
C HIS A 152 4.75 -1.40 -3.73
N HIS A 153 5.02 -2.43 -2.93
CA HIS A 153 4.70 -2.41 -1.51
C HIS A 153 5.58 -1.45 -0.71
N GLY A 154 6.86 -1.33 -1.06
CA GLY A 154 7.75 -0.34 -0.47
C GLY A 154 7.28 1.10 -0.71
N LEU A 155 6.83 1.43 -1.94
CA LEU A 155 6.27 2.74 -2.24
C LEU A 155 4.90 2.99 -1.57
N MET A 156 4.09 1.95 -1.34
CA MET A 156 2.88 2.09 -0.51
C MET A 156 3.23 2.57 0.91
N VAL A 157 4.26 1.96 1.54
CA VAL A 157 4.75 2.38 2.87
C VAL A 157 5.29 3.80 2.81
N VAL A 158 6.16 4.10 1.86
CA VAL A 158 6.79 5.41 1.67
C VAL A 158 5.74 6.51 1.47
N MET A 159 4.75 6.29 0.61
CA MET A 159 3.69 7.26 0.36
C MET A 159 2.70 7.37 1.53
N GLY A 160 2.44 6.27 2.24
CA GLY A 160 1.67 6.29 3.47
C GLY A 160 2.32 7.15 4.56
N VAL A 161 3.65 7.05 4.73
CA VAL A 161 4.42 7.93 5.63
C VAL A 161 4.43 9.37 5.09
N PHE A 162 4.59 9.55 3.78
CA PHE A 162 4.64 10.88 3.16
C PHE A 162 3.38 11.70 3.39
N VAL A 163 2.18 11.11 3.28
CA VAL A 163 0.93 11.86 3.52
C VAL A 163 0.81 12.33 4.97
N TRP A 164 1.36 11.59 5.95
CA TRP A 164 1.42 12.03 7.35
C TRP A 164 2.45 13.14 7.55
N VAL A 165 3.68 12.95 7.10
CA VAL A 165 4.79 13.89 7.31
C VAL A 165 4.56 15.22 6.60
N SER A 166 3.94 15.18 5.41
CA SER A 166 3.56 16.37 4.62
C SER A 166 2.29 17.05 5.10
N GLY A 167 1.64 16.56 6.17
CA GLY A 167 0.43 17.13 6.75
C GLY A 167 -0.84 16.96 5.89
N ARG A 168 -0.80 16.10 4.86
CA ARG A 168 -1.97 15.82 3.99
C ARG A 168 -2.96 14.88 4.67
N ALA A 169 -2.48 13.97 5.52
CA ALA A 169 -3.25 13.25 6.52
C ALA A 169 -2.91 13.81 7.91
N LYS A 170 -3.89 13.92 8.80
CA LYS A 170 -3.66 14.46 10.15
C LYS A 170 -3.76 13.35 11.18
N PRO A 171 -2.84 13.25 12.16
CA PRO A 171 -2.86 12.20 13.18
C PRO A 171 -4.01 12.44 14.18
N LYS A 172 -5.22 12.10 13.74
CA LYS A 172 -6.47 12.22 14.48
C LYS A 172 -7.28 10.94 14.31
N PHE A 173 -8.05 10.58 15.32
CA PHE A 173 -8.92 9.40 15.26
C PHE A 173 -9.95 9.48 14.11
N SER A 174 -10.44 10.68 13.77
CA SER A 174 -11.32 10.89 12.62
C SER A 174 -10.72 10.49 11.27
N SER A 175 -9.39 10.45 11.13
CA SER A 175 -8.73 9.99 9.91
C SER A 175 -8.97 8.50 9.65
N ALA A 176 -9.05 7.67 10.70
CA ALA A 176 -9.41 6.26 10.56
C ALA A 176 -10.82 6.08 9.99
N PHE A 177 -11.80 6.90 10.39
CA PHE A 177 -13.16 6.82 9.84
C PHE A 177 -13.26 7.27 8.37
N LYS A 178 -12.51 8.30 7.97
CA LYS A 178 -12.46 8.72 6.57
C LYS A 178 -11.80 7.65 5.69
N ALA A 179 -10.72 7.08 6.18
CA ALA A 179 -10.06 5.95 5.52
C ALA A 179 -10.98 4.73 5.42
N LEU A 180 -11.74 4.43 6.47
CA LEU A 180 -12.73 3.36 6.49
C LEU A 180 -13.83 3.57 5.44
N ALA A 181 -14.27 4.81 5.21
CA ALA A 181 -15.24 5.10 4.16
C ALA A 181 -14.69 4.75 2.76
N VAL A 182 -13.41 5.08 2.46
CA VAL A 182 -12.76 4.69 1.21
C VAL A 182 -12.62 3.18 1.13
N PHE A 183 -12.16 2.52 2.19
CA PHE A 183 -12.04 1.06 2.25
C PHE A 183 -13.38 0.38 2.00
N SER A 184 -14.47 0.86 2.59
CA SER A 184 -15.82 0.32 2.38
C SER A 184 -16.27 0.38 0.91
N ILE A 185 -15.98 1.50 0.22
CA ILE A 185 -16.27 1.64 -1.22
C ILE A 185 -15.46 0.63 -2.03
N LEU A 186 -14.17 0.46 -1.73
CA LEU A 186 -13.30 -0.49 -2.44
C LEU A 186 -13.74 -1.93 -2.20
N VAL A 187 -14.13 -2.29 -0.97
CA VAL A 187 -14.68 -3.62 -0.65
C VAL A 187 -16.00 -3.87 -1.39
N ALA A 188 -16.88 -2.87 -1.48
CA ALA A 188 -18.13 -3.00 -2.23
C ALA A 188 -17.87 -3.20 -3.74
N ILE A 189 -16.89 -2.49 -4.31
CA ILE A 189 -16.47 -2.69 -5.71
C ILE A 189 -15.88 -4.10 -5.90
N ALA A 190 -15.00 -4.55 -5.00
CA ALA A 190 -14.41 -5.88 -5.06
C ALA A 190 -15.48 -6.98 -4.99
N PHE A 191 -16.48 -6.82 -4.12
CA PHE A 191 -17.63 -7.72 -4.04
C PHE A 191 -18.40 -7.76 -5.36
N ALA A 192 -18.75 -6.61 -5.92
CA ALA A 192 -19.46 -6.53 -7.19
C ALA A 192 -18.66 -7.17 -8.36
N LEU A 193 -17.35 -6.92 -8.42
CA LEU A 193 -16.47 -7.52 -9.44
C LEU A 193 -16.44 -9.05 -9.30
N ASN A 194 -16.30 -9.58 -8.08
CA ASN A 194 -16.29 -11.02 -7.83
C ASN A 194 -17.60 -11.68 -8.32
N GLU A 195 -18.76 -11.07 -8.08
CA GLU A 195 -20.04 -11.59 -8.51
C GLU A 195 -20.22 -11.47 -10.05
N ILE A 196 -19.89 -10.33 -10.64
CA ILE A 196 -20.05 -10.07 -12.07
C ILE A 196 -19.16 -11.02 -12.90
N VAL A 197 -17.88 -11.17 -12.55
CA VAL A 197 -16.94 -12.01 -13.30
C VAL A 197 -17.38 -13.47 -13.28
N VAL A 198 -17.81 -13.98 -12.13
CA VAL A 198 -18.30 -15.37 -12.04
C VAL A 198 -19.64 -15.54 -12.76
N ALA A 199 -20.59 -14.62 -12.57
CA ALA A 199 -21.91 -14.71 -13.22
C ALA A 199 -21.84 -14.64 -14.75
N THR A 200 -20.89 -13.87 -15.29
CA THR A 200 -20.66 -13.77 -16.75
C THR A 200 -19.80 -14.90 -17.30
N GLY A 201 -19.07 -15.63 -16.45
CA GLY A 201 -18.16 -16.69 -16.87
C GLY A 201 -16.94 -16.20 -17.67
N VAL A 202 -16.69 -14.88 -17.73
CA VAL A 202 -15.63 -14.29 -18.56
C VAL A 202 -14.23 -14.77 -18.17
N ASN A 203 -14.06 -15.22 -16.92
CA ASN A 203 -12.81 -15.78 -16.42
C ASN A 203 -12.58 -17.26 -16.85
N ASN A 204 -13.50 -17.86 -17.61
CA ASN A 204 -13.40 -19.26 -18.07
C ASN A 204 -13.11 -20.25 -16.94
N GLY A 205 -13.68 -20.03 -15.74
CA GLY A 205 -13.47 -20.87 -14.56
C GLY A 205 -12.12 -20.68 -13.85
N GLN A 206 -11.26 -19.78 -14.31
CA GLN A 206 -10.01 -19.46 -13.64
C GLN A 206 -10.29 -18.75 -12.31
N PHE A 207 -9.33 -18.86 -11.38
CA PHE A 207 -9.40 -18.22 -10.08
C PHE A 207 -9.50 -16.69 -10.21
N PHE A 208 -10.56 -16.12 -9.60
CA PHE A 208 -10.79 -14.68 -9.54
C PHE A 208 -11.33 -14.30 -8.17
N ASN A 209 -10.56 -13.58 -7.39
CA ASN A 209 -10.92 -13.25 -6.03
C ASN A 209 -10.36 -11.88 -5.60
N CYS A 210 -11.04 -10.80 -6.01
CA CYS A 210 -10.70 -9.44 -5.56
C CYS A 210 -10.83 -9.33 -4.04
N PHE A 211 -9.81 -8.78 -3.39
CA PHE A 211 -9.71 -8.64 -1.93
C PHE A 211 -9.77 -9.96 -1.16
N TYR A 212 -9.74 -11.11 -1.85
CA TYR A 212 -9.91 -12.45 -1.27
C TYR A 212 -11.21 -12.64 -0.47
N ILE A 213 -12.27 -11.91 -0.87
CA ILE A 213 -13.61 -11.95 -0.24
C ILE A 213 -14.68 -12.60 -1.12
N SER A 214 -14.31 -13.28 -2.20
CA SER A 214 -15.26 -14.01 -3.02
C SER A 214 -15.92 -15.15 -2.26
N ARG A 215 -17.23 -15.39 -2.50
CA ARG A 215 -17.89 -16.61 -2.03
C ARG A 215 -17.65 -17.83 -2.93
N HIS A 216 -17.11 -17.59 -4.13
CA HIS A 216 -16.90 -18.62 -5.16
C HIS A 216 -15.50 -19.23 -5.11
N TYR A 217 -14.53 -18.53 -4.48
CA TYR A 217 -13.14 -18.96 -4.37
C TYR A 217 -12.65 -18.77 -2.93
N PRO A 218 -11.80 -19.68 -2.43
CA PRO A 218 -11.31 -19.60 -1.06
C PRO A 218 -10.45 -18.34 -0.84
N CYS A 219 -10.46 -17.86 0.41
CA CYS A 219 -9.50 -16.85 0.86
C CYS A 219 -8.14 -17.53 1.04
N VAL A 220 -7.08 -16.89 0.53
CA VAL A 220 -5.68 -17.37 0.65
C VAL A 220 -4.82 -16.45 1.52
N LEU A 221 -5.41 -15.42 2.13
CA LEU A 221 -4.66 -14.54 3.03
C LEU A 221 -4.35 -15.26 4.35
N PRO A 222 -3.11 -15.17 4.85
CA PRO A 222 -2.74 -15.73 6.15
C PRO A 222 -3.75 -15.34 7.24
N VAL A 223 -4.04 -16.25 8.17
CA VAL A 223 -5.06 -16.11 9.22
C VAL A 223 -6.49 -16.16 8.67
N PHE A 224 -6.83 -15.38 7.64
CA PHE A 224 -8.18 -15.33 7.07
C PHE A 224 -8.56 -16.61 6.32
N GLU A 225 -7.61 -17.32 5.73
CA GLU A 225 -7.85 -18.63 5.11
C GLU A 225 -8.40 -19.65 6.13
N VAL A 226 -7.84 -19.65 7.34
CA VAL A 226 -8.30 -20.52 8.43
C VAL A 226 -9.69 -20.12 8.90
N ILE A 227 -9.95 -18.82 9.03
CA ILE A 227 -11.27 -18.30 9.43
C ILE A 227 -12.31 -18.63 8.35
N TYR A 228 -11.97 -18.45 7.06
CA TYR A 228 -12.85 -18.74 5.93
C TYR A 228 -13.42 -20.17 5.98
N THR A 229 -12.60 -21.16 6.39
CA THR A 229 -13.02 -22.55 6.48
C THR A 229 -13.84 -22.90 7.74
N LYS A 230 -13.89 -22.00 8.73
CA LYS A 230 -14.49 -22.29 10.06
C LYS A 230 -15.81 -21.59 10.31
N VAL A 231 -16.15 -20.55 9.54
CA VAL A 231 -17.34 -19.73 9.76
C VAL A 231 -18.18 -19.59 8.49
N PRO A 232 -19.49 -19.32 8.60
CA PRO A 232 -20.31 -18.99 7.44
C PRO A 232 -19.79 -17.77 6.69
N TYR A 233 -19.97 -17.72 5.37
CA TYR A 233 -19.42 -16.70 4.49
C TYR A 233 -19.70 -15.24 4.96
N VAL A 234 -20.92 -14.94 5.39
CA VAL A 234 -21.27 -13.60 5.89
C VAL A 234 -20.47 -13.24 7.13
N ALA A 235 -20.29 -14.18 8.06
CA ALA A 235 -19.47 -13.97 9.24
C ALA A 235 -17.99 -13.78 8.87
N PHE A 236 -17.48 -14.53 7.88
CA PHE A 236 -16.14 -14.35 7.35
C PHE A 236 -15.94 -12.91 6.83
N VAL A 237 -16.84 -12.41 5.98
CA VAL A 237 -16.72 -11.04 5.42
C VAL A 237 -16.74 -9.98 6.52
N LEU A 238 -17.59 -10.14 7.55
CA LEU A 238 -17.65 -9.23 8.70
C LEU A 238 -16.35 -9.27 9.51
N ILE A 239 -15.79 -10.46 9.76
CA ILE A 239 -14.52 -10.63 10.49
C ILE A 239 -13.37 -10.05 9.68
N TYR A 240 -13.32 -10.28 8.36
CA TYR A 240 -12.34 -9.70 7.45
C TYR A 240 -12.36 -8.16 7.52
N PHE A 241 -13.54 -7.57 7.34
CA PHE A 241 -13.72 -6.13 7.39
C PHE A 241 -13.35 -5.54 8.75
N ALA A 242 -13.79 -6.17 9.84
CA ALA A 242 -13.45 -5.76 11.20
C ALA A 242 -11.94 -5.90 11.48
N GLY A 243 -11.30 -6.96 11.01
CA GLY A 243 -9.87 -7.21 11.20
C GLY A 243 -9.00 -6.13 10.55
N PHE A 244 -9.25 -5.81 9.27
CA PHE A 244 -8.53 -4.72 8.60
C PHE A 244 -8.84 -3.35 9.22
N THR A 245 -10.10 -3.12 9.62
CA THR A 245 -10.49 -1.87 10.31
C THR A 245 -9.75 -1.72 11.64
N LEU A 246 -9.69 -2.78 12.44
CA LEU A 246 -8.94 -2.79 13.70
C LEU A 246 -7.46 -2.52 13.47
N GLY A 247 -6.84 -3.17 12.47
CA GLY A 247 -5.45 -2.92 12.08
C GLY A 247 -5.20 -1.46 11.71
N ALA A 248 -6.08 -0.84 10.91
CA ALA A 248 -5.99 0.56 10.52
C ALA A 248 -6.17 1.51 11.72
N ILE A 249 -7.06 1.21 12.64
CA ILE A 249 -7.24 1.97 13.89
C ILE A 249 -5.99 1.88 14.76
N LEU A 250 -5.45 0.68 14.98
CA LEU A 250 -4.23 0.48 15.76
C LEU A 250 -3.05 1.25 15.17
N LEU A 251 -2.87 1.18 13.84
CA LEU A 251 -1.84 1.95 13.16
C LEU A 251 -2.05 3.46 13.34
N THR A 252 -3.28 3.95 13.24
CA THR A 252 -3.59 5.36 13.48
C THR A 252 -3.24 5.77 14.90
N LEU A 253 -3.55 4.96 15.90
CA LEU A 253 -3.20 5.22 17.30
C LEU A 253 -1.68 5.25 17.52
N ILE A 254 -0.93 4.34 16.88
CA ILE A 254 0.53 4.35 16.92
C ILE A 254 1.07 5.66 16.34
N ILE A 255 0.58 6.09 15.17
CA ILE A 255 1.00 7.34 14.53
C ILE A 255 0.65 8.56 15.40
N MET A 256 -0.52 8.58 16.03
CA MET A 256 -0.92 9.61 16.98
C MET A 256 0.02 9.67 18.17
N GLY A 257 0.40 8.50 18.73
CA GLY A 257 1.35 8.39 19.81
C GLY A 257 2.74 8.93 19.44
N ILE A 258 3.26 8.54 18.27
CA ILE A 258 4.53 9.05 17.74
C ILE A 258 4.47 10.57 17.57
N ALA A 259 3.42 11.09 16.94
CA ALA A 259 3.24 12.53 16.75
C ALA A 259 3.16 13.29 18.07
N TRP A 260 2.52 12.73 19.09
CA TRP A 260 2.46 13.32 20.44
C TRP A 260 3.85 13.37 21.10
N ILE A 261 4.61 12.25 21.04
CA ILE A 261 5.98 12.18 21.58
C ILE A 261 6.88 13.22 20.90
N CYS A 262 6.86 13.29 19.56
CA CYS A 262 7.65 14.25 18.80
C CYS A 262 7.33 15.71 19.17
N ARG A 263 6.05 16.05 19.38
CA ARG A 263 5.64 17.39 19.84
C ARG A 263 6.14 17.68 21.23
N LYS A 264 6.06 16.71 22.15
CA LYS A 264 6.53 16.88 23.55
C LYS A 264 8.03 17.13 23.61
N ILE A 265 8.82 16.41 22.80
CA ILE A 265 10.28 16.61 22.70
C ILE A 265 10.61 18.00 22.13
N ALA A 266 9.93 18.40 21.04
CA ALA A 266 10.15 19.71 20.44
C ALA A 266 9.84 20.87 21.40
N ASN A 267 8.75 20.77 22.17
CA ASN A 267 8.38 21.80 23.14
C ASN A 267 9.35 21.87 24.32
N LYS A 268 9.93 20.76 24.74
CA LYS A 268 10.92 20.73 25.82
C LYS A 268 12.21 21.46 25.40
N GLY A 269 12.70 21.23 24.17
CA GLY A 269 13.87 21.92 23.65
C GLY A 269 13.70 23.44 23.59
N VAL A 270 12.51 23.93 23.19
CA VAL A 270 12.20 25.37 23.17
C VAL A 270 12.21 25.99 24.58
N ASN A 271 11.71 25.28 25.59
CA ASN A 271 11.69 25.77 26.95
C ASN A 271 13.10 25.82 27.56
N ASP A 272 13.95 24.83 27.28
CA ASP A 272 15.35 24.81 27.76
C ASP A 272 16.15 25.95 27.12
N ASP A 273 15.97 26.26 25.84
CA ASP A 273 16.63 27.38 25.15
C ASP A 273 16.20 28.76 25.71
N THR A 274 14.93 28.92 26.11
CA THR A 274 14.45 30.16 26.73
C THR A 274 15.01 30.35 28.15
N HIS A 275 15.23 29.30 28.89
CA HIS A 275 15.88 29.39 30.22
C HIS A 275 17.38 29.72 30.14
N VAL A 276 18.09 29.21 29.12
CA VAL A 276 19.51 29.51 28.91
C VAL A 276 19.73 30.96 28.44
N ASN A 277 18.85 31.50 27.61
CA ASN A 277 18.95 32.90 27.12
C ASN A 277 18.43 33.93 28.12
N GLY A 278 17.55 33.56 29.06
CA GLY A 278 17.03 34.46 30.10
C GLY A 278 18.04 34.79 31.22
N THR A 279 19.14 34.04 31.34
CA THR A 279 20.19 34.24 32.35
C THR A 279 21.33 35.14 31.88
N ARG A 280 21.28 35.73 30.68
CA ARG A 280 22.36 36.58 30.11
C ARG A 280 22.08 38.09 30.05
N ILE A 281 21.05 38.58 30.71
CA ILE A 281 20.83 40.04 30.77
C ILE A 281 20.69 40.43 32.26
N LYS A 282 21.80 40.48 32.96
CA LYS A 282 22.04 41.28 34.15
C LYS A 282 23.52 41.62 34.20
N TYR A 283 23.91 42.65 33.48
CA TYR A 283 24.96 43.57 33.83
C TYR A 283 24.69 44.92 33.19
#